data_844f82ed463fd682c1b485f44eb0ba6b
#
_entry.id   844f82ed463fd682c1b485f44eb0ba6b
#
_cell.length_a   1.000
_cell.length_b   1.000
_cell.length_c   1.000
_cell.angle_alpha   90.00
_cell.angle_beta   90.00
_cell.angle_gamma   90.00
#
_symmetry.space_group_name_H-M   'P 1'
#
loop_
_entity.id
_entity.type
_entity.pdbx_description
1 polymer ?
#
loop_
_entity_poly.entity_id
_entity_poly.type
_entity_poly.pdbx_seq_one_letter_code
_entity_poly.pdbx_strand_id
1 'polypeptide(L)'
;MDNVYLENLNSNKKLEKVITVGTNIGAYPHSLETSMKELAELVYADGAEVVGEVTQNIYKFNPKYLIGSGKVDEIKEMVEILEVDAVVFNDELSGIQVRNLEKRIKKKVIDRTNLILDIFGLRATTYEAKLQVELARLEYQLPRLLGIDGWSRTGGGIGTRGPGEQIIETDRRRLKREIDKIKEKLEKAKRTRDTTRERRIDSNIPIVSLVGYTNAGKSTILNRLKDEESGEVSVKNMLFETLD
;
A
#
# COMPACT_ATOMS: atom_id res chain seq x y z
N MET A 1 12.51 -14.41 10.98
CA MET A 1 13.03 -13.46 9.97
C MET A 1 13.70 -14.14 8.78
N ASP A 2 14.16 -15.38 8.91
CA ASP A 2 15.13 -15.95 7.94
C ASP A 2 14.55 -16.55 6.65
N ASN A 3 13.24 -16.83 6.56
CA ASN A 3 12.75 -17.67 5.46
C ASN A 3 12.38 -16.91 4.18
N VAL A 4 11.86 -15.67 4.26
CA VAL A 4 11.58 -14.84 3.06
C VAL A 4 12.87 -14.28 2.49
N TYR A 5 13.83 -13.95 3.37
CA TYR A 5 15.17 -13.56 2.95
C TYR A 5 15.87 -14.70 2.19
N LEU A 6 15.70 -15.95 2.66
CA LEU A 6 16.27 -17.14 2.02
C LEU A 6 15.53 -17.53 0.72
N GLU A 7 14.21 -17.34 0.61
CA GLU A 7 13.46 -17.59 -0.63
C GLU A 7 13.81 -16.56 -1.72
N ASN A 8 14.01 -15.30 -1.35
CA ASN A 8 14.45 -14.24 -2.28
C ASN A 8 15.93 -14.37 -2.69
N LEU A 9 16.80 -14.85 -1.81
CA LEU A 9 18.19 -15.17 -2.13
C LEU A 9 18.32 -16.33 -3.13
N ASN A 10 17.39 -17.30 -3.08
CA ASN A 10 17.37 -18.42 -4.03
C ASN A 10 16.81 -18.05 -5.42
N SER A 11 16.14 -16.91 -5.58
CA SER A 11 15.51 -16.50 -6.84
C SER A 11 16.40 -15.64 -7.75
N ASN A 12 17.64 -15.33 -7.42
CA ASN A 12 18.52 -14.38 -8.15
C ASN A 12 17.87 -13.01 -8.44
N LYS A 13 16.78 -12.65 -7.75
CA LYS A 13 16.09 -11.39 -7.94
C LYS A 13 16.74 -10.36 -7.00
N LYS A 14 17.42 -9.38 -7.57
CA LYS A 14 17.97 -8.26 -6.82
C LYS A 14 16.81 -7.57 -6.09
N LEU A 15 16.88 -7.49 -4.75
CA LEU A 15 15.90 -6.76 -3.95
C LEU A 15 15.95 -5.27 -4.31
N GLU A 16 14.79 -4.64 -4.41
CA GLU A 16 14.71 -3.19 -4.57
C GLU A 16 15.22 -2.51 -3.31
N LYS A 17 16.13 -1.55 -3.46
CA LYS A 17 16.69 -0.76 -2.36
C LYS A 17 15.83 0.45 -2.10
N VAL A 18 15.43 0.66 -0.85
CA VAL A 18 14.60 1.81 -0.47
C VAL A 18 15.19 2.60 0.70
N ILE A 19 14.91 3.90 0.70
CA ILE A 19 15.08 4.78 1.85
C ILE A 19 13.70 4.99 2.49
N THR A 20 13.61 4.82 3.80
CA THR A 20 12.42 5.16 4.59
C THR A 20 12.51 6.58 5.14
N VAL A 21 11.39 7.31 5.11
CA VAL A 21 11.31 8.70 5.58
C VAL A 21 10.15 8.85 6.54
N GLY A 22 10.41 9.41 7.73
CA GLY A 22 9.40 9.67 8.73
C GLY A 22 9.45 11.07 9.31
N THR A 23 8.30 11.61 9.68
CA THR A 23 8.20 12.89 10.34
C THR A 23 7.69 12.76 11.77
N ASN A 24 8.19 13.60 12.67
CA ASN A 24 7.70 13.70 14.02
C ASN A 24 6.95 15.03 14.22
N ILE A 25 5.62 14.96 14.28
CA ILE A 25 4.72 16.09 14.56
C ILE A 25 4.12 16.00 15.97
N GLY A 26 4.49 14.98 16.74
CA GLY A 26 3.91 14.74 18.07
C GLY A 26 2.47 14.20 18.04
N ALA A 27 1.97 13.83 16.87
CA ALA A 27 0.60 13.34 16.65
C ALA A 27 0.45 11.81 16.61
N TYR A 28 1.55 11.07 16.72
CA TYR A 28 1.51 9.61 16.67
C TYR A 28 1.20 9.02 18.05
N PRO A 29 0.27 8.05 18.15
CA PRO A 29 0.01 7.32 19.40
C PRO A 29 1.21 6.45 19.84
N HIS A 30 2.15 6.16 18.91
CA HIS A 30 3.40 5.45 19.14
C HIS A 30 4.60 6.35 18.87
N SER A 31 5.77 6.01 19.43
CA SER A 31 7.00 6.75 19.13
C SER A 31 7.34 6.66 17.66
N LEU A 32 7.95 7.72 17.08
CA LEU A 32 8.41 7.69 15.68
C LEU A 32 9.31 6.48 15.41
N GLU A 33 10.18 6.13 16.35
CA GLU A 33 11.07 4.98 16.24
C GLU A 33 10.30 3.66 16.06
N THR A 34 9.23 3.43 16.83
CA THR A 34 8.40 2.24 16.69
C THR A 34 7.70 2.22 15.32
N SER A 35 7.19 3.36 14.87
CA SER A 35 6.53 3.48 13.57
C SER A 35 7.49 3.25 12.40
N MET A 36 8.74 3.71 12.51
CA MET A 36 9.77 3.48 11.48
C MET A 36 10.24 2.02 11.44
N LYS A 37 10.35 1.36 12.60
CA LYS A 37 10.62 -0.10 12.65
C LYS A 37 9.51 -0.90 11.94
N GLU A 38 8.25 -0.56 12.23
CA GLU A 38 7.11 -1.18 11.56
C GLU A 38 7.11 -0.91 10.04
N LEU A 39 7.45 0.32 9.63
CA LEU A 39 7.59 0.65 8.21
C LEU A 39 8.67 -0.20 7.52
N ALA A 40 9.80 -0.42 8.18
CA ALA A 40 10.86 -1.28 7.66
C ALA A 40 10.38 -2.74 7.50
N GLU A 41 9.61 -3.26 8.46
CA GLU A 41 9.01 -4.61 8.36
C GLU A 41 8.02 -4.70 7.19
N LEU A 42 7.24 -3.63 6.93
CA LEU A 42 6.35 -3.56 5.77
C LEU A 42 7.14 -3.56 4.45
N VAL A 43 8.25 -2.80 4.37
CA VAL A 43 9.15 -2.81 3.20
C VAL A 43 9.69 -4.22 2.93
N TYR A 44 10.15 -4.92 3.95
CA TYR A 44 10.58 -6.32 3.81
C TYR A 44 9.44 -7.25 3.38
N ALA A 45 8.22 -7.03 3.86
CA ALA A 45 7.05 -7.81 3.47
C ALA A 45 6.66 -7.60 2.00
N ASP A 46 6.98 -6.44 1.43
CA ASP A 46 6.80 -6.13 -0.01
C ASP A 46 7.93 -6.69 -0.89
N GLY A 47 9.01 -7.20 -0.28
CA GLY A 47 10.14 -7.81 -1.00
C GLY A 47 11.23 -6.82 -1.37
N ALA A 48 11.34 -5.70 -0.66
CA ALA A 48 12.40 -4.71 -0.78
C ALA A 48 13.29 -4.67 0.48
N GLU A 49 14.45 -3.99 0.41
CA GLU A 49 15.34 -3.79 1.55
C GLU A 49 15.51 -2.31 1.90
N VAL A 50 15.51 -2.01 3.19
CA VAL A 50 15.79 -0.65 3.69
C VAL A 50 17.30 -0.46 3.79
N VAL A 51 17.85 0.44 2.94
CA VAL A 51 19.29 0.78 2.92
C VAL A 51 19.59 2.11 3.59
N GLY A 52 18.57 2.87 3.98
CA GLY A 52 18.72 4.14 4.69
C GLY A 52 17.42 4.59 5.34
N GLU A 53 17.55 5.34 6.41
CA GLU A 53 16.43 5.93 7.14
C GLU A 53 16.67 7.43 7.33
N VAL A 54 15.64 8.23 7.09
CA VAL A 54 15.67 9.69 7.28
C VAL A 54 14.49 10.10 8.15
N THR A 55 14.75 10.82 9.21
CA THR A 55 13.71 11.39 10.07
C THR A 55 13.82 12.89 10.17
N GLN A 56 12.70 13.56 10.34
CA GLN A 56 12.66 15.00 10.56
C GLN A 56 11.62 15.38 11.61
N ASN A 57 12.05 16.16 12.61
CA ASN A 57 11.13 16.84 13.51
C ASN A 57 10.57 18.08 12.80
N ILE A 58 9.24 18.16 12.66
CA ILE A 58 8.56 19.28 12.02
C ILE A 58 7.40 19.78 12.90
N TYR A 59 7.18 21.08 12.89
CA TYR A 59 6.05 21.69 13.58
C TYR A 59 4.78 21.72 12.71
N LYS A 60 4.97 21.73 11.39
CA LYS A 60 3.89 21.80 10.41
C LYS A 60 4.33 21.11 9.12
N PHE A 61 3.43 20.37 8.51
CA PHE A 61 3.66 19.78 7.19
C PHE A 61 3.91 20.84 6.12
N ASN A 62 4.93 20.62 5.31
CA ASN A 62 5.17 21.46 4.14
C ASN A 62 4.17 21.08 3.03
N PRO A 63 3.36 22.02 2.51
CA PRO A 63 2.37 21.71 1.48
C PRO A 63 3.02 21.18 0.18
N LYS A 64 4.28 21.52 -0.09
CA LYS A 64 4.98 21.16 -1.33
C LYS A 64 5.65 19.80 -1.25
N TYR A 65 6.24 19.43 -0.10
CA TYR A 65 7.10 18.25 0.03
C TYR A 65 6.82 17.40 1.27
N LEU A 66 5.90 17.78 2.13
CA LEU A 66 5.67 17.28 3.48
C LEU A 66 6.79 17.73 4.43
N ILE A 67 8.04 17.52 4.07
CA ILE A 67 9.30 17.84 4.79
C ILE A 67 9.94 19.13 4.27
N GLY A 68 10.99 19.60 4.97
CA GLY A 68 11.77 20.74 4.53
C GLY A 68 12.54 20.50 3.22
N SER A 69 12.69 21.53 2.41
CA SER A 69 13.39 21.42 1.11
C SER A 69 14.84 20.93 1.23
N GLY A 70 15.57 21.36 2.27
CA GLY A 70 16.92 20.88 2.53
C GLY A 70 16.95 19.38 2.87
N LYS A 71 15.93 18.85 3.57
CA LYS A 71 15.82 17.43 3.83
C LYS A 71 15.51 16.63 2.54
N VAL A 72 14.79 17.22 1.58
CA VAL A 72 14.59 16.60 0.25
C VAL A 72 15.90 16.51 -0.52
N ASP A 73 16.76 17.52 -0.40
CA ASP A 73 18.07 17.50 -1.06
C ASP A 73 19.01 16.46 -0.43
N GLU A 74 19.01 16.34 0.89
CA GLU A 74 19.71 15.25 1.62
C GLU A 74 19.26 13.86 1.15
N ILE A 75 17.94 13.63 1.04
CA ILE A 75 17.39 12.38 0.54
C ILE A 75 17.87 12.12 -0.90
N LYS A 76 17.87 13.16 -1.74
CA LYS A 76 18.35 13.04 -3.13
C LYS A 76 19.81 12.61 -3.21
N GLU A 77 20.69 13.19 -2.38
CA GLU A 77 22.09 12.79 -2.30
C GLU A 77 22.25 11.34 -1.83
N MET A 78 21.50 10.94 -0.79
CA MET A 78 21.51 9.55 -0.32
C MET A 78 21.02 8.57 -1.40
N VAL A 79 20.01 8.93 -2.17
CA VAL A 79 19.48 8.13 -3.29
C VAL A 79 20.54 7.86 -4.34
N GLU A 80 21.37 8.86 -4.67
CA GLU A 80 22.47 8.73 -5.63
C GLU A 80 23.62 7.87 -5.07
N ILE A 81 24.01 8.09 -3.80
CA ILE A 81 25.12 7.37 -3.15
C ILE A 81 24.80 5.89 -2.92
N LEU A 82 23.58 5.58 -2.46
CA LEU A 82 23.16 4.23 -2.08
C LEU A 82 22.53 3.45 -3.25
N GLU A 83 22.40 4.07 -4.41
CA GLU A 83 21.74 3.49 -5.61
C GLU A 83 20.31 3.01 -5.31
N VAL A 84 19.52 3.88 -4.68
CA VAL A 84 18.16 3.57 -4.22
C VAL A 84 17.18 3.52 -5.38
N ASP A 85 16.24 2.58 -5.33
CA ASP A 85 15.21 2.39 -6.36
C ASP A 85 13.95 3.21 -6.06
N ALA A 86 13.55 3.31 -4.78
CA ALA A 86 12.38 4.06 -4.34
C ALA A 86 12.56 4.71 -2.96
N VAL A 87 11.71 5.70 -2.65
CA VAL A 87 11.65 6.35 -1.33
C VAL A 87 10.27 6.12 -0.73
N VAL A 88 10.22 5.62 0.50
CA VAL A 88 9.00 5.25 1.21
C VAL A 88 8.76 6.19 2.38
N PHE A 89 7.65 6.92 2.35
CA PHE A 89 7.26 7.81 3.44
C PHE A 89 6.33 7.10 4.42
N ASN A 90 6.60 7.26 5.71
CA ASN A 90 5.74 6.77 6.78
C ASN A 90 4.41 7.53 6.86
N ASP A 91 4.44 8.78 6.45
CA ASP A 91 3.29 9.67 6.44
C ASP A 91 2.54 9.61 5.11
N GLU A 92 1.24 9.90 5.15
CA GLU A 92 0.42 10.03 3.95
C GLU A 92 0.83 11.24 3.12
N LEU A 93 0.97 11.05 1.81
CA LEU A 93 1.34 12.10 0.87
C LEU A 93 0.15 12.51 0.00
N SER A 94 -0.03 13.81 -0.20
CA SER A 94 -0.93 14.31 -1.24
C SER A 94 -0.32 14.08 -2.64
N GLY A 95 -1.17 14.04 -3.67
CA GLY A 95 -0.69 13.86 -5.05
C GLY A 95 0.29 14.96 -5.50
N ILE A 96 0.15 16.19 -4.99
CA ILE A 96 1.08 17.29 -5.23
C ILE A 96 2.44 17.01 -4.60
N GLN A 97 2.46 16.52 -3.36
CA GLN A 97 3.69 16.18 -2.65
C GLN A 97 4.42 15.04 -3.33
N VAL A 98 3.75 13.95 -3.68
CA VAL A 98 4.35 12.82 -4.44
C VAL A 98 5.00 13.34 -5.71
N ARG A 99 4.27 14.06 -6.56
CA ARG A 99 4.77 14.60 -7.81
C ARG A 99 5.99 15.52 -7.63
N ASN A 100 5.95 16.39 -6.62
CA ASN A 100 7.05 17.31 -6.36
C ASN A 100 8.30 16.60 -5.85
N LEU A 101 8.11 15.60 -4.98
CA LEU A 101 9.19 14.75 -4.47
C LEU A 101 9.83 13.94 -5.59
N GLU A 102 9.05 13.23 -6.40
CA GLU A 102 9.55 12.46 -7.54
C GLU A 102 10.29 13.33 -8.55
N LYS A 103 9.76 14.52 -8.84
CA LYS A 103 10.44 15.48 -9.73
C LYS A 103 11.81 15.92 -9.20
N ARG A 104 11.96 16.05 -7.86
CA ARG A 104 13.21 16.53 -7.25
C ARG A 104 14.18 15.39 -6.96
N ILE A 105 13.70 14.27 -6.45
CA ILE A 105 14.49 13.09 -6.09
C ILE A 105 14.86 12.24 -7.32
N LYS A 106 14.01 12.28 -8.39
CA LYS A 106 14.16 11.48 -9.61
C LYS A 106 14.01 9.96 -9.40
N LYS A 107 13.30 9.58 -8.37
CA LYS A 107 12.95 8.18 -8.05
C LYS A 107 11.48 8.09 -7.68
N LYS A 108 10.93 6.87 -7.69
CA LYS A 108 9.57 6.56 -7.25
C LYS A 108 9.41 6.95 -5.78
N VAL A 109 8.31 7.61 -5.46
CA VAL A 109 7.96 7.98 -4.09
C VAL A 109 6.61 7.36 -3.77
N ILE A 110 6.57 6.58 -2.71
CA ILE A 110 5.35 5.95 -2.19
C ILE A 110 5.18 6.31 -0.72
N ASP A 111 3.96 6.23 -0.24
CA ASP A 111 3.66 6.38 1.19
C ASP A 111 3.27 5.03 1.81
N ARG A 112 3.15 5.00 3.13
CA ARG A 112 2.80 3.81 3.90
C ARG A 112 1.50 3.15 3.40
N THR A 113 0.49 3.94 3.04
CA THR A 113 -0.79 3.41 2.56
C THR A 113 -0.63 2.71 1.21
N ASN A 114 0.12 3.29 0.27
CA ASN A 114 0.43 2.62 -0.99
C ASN A 114 1.23 1.33 -0.78
N LEU A 115 2.25 1.34 0.09
CA LEU A 115 3.03 0.16 0.42
C LEU A 115 2.14 -0.97 0.96
N ILE A 116 1.22 -0.66 1.89
CA ILE A 116 0.27 -1.65 2.42
C ILE A 116 -0.63 -2.20 1.32
N LEU A 117 -1.12 -1.34 0.41
CA LEU A 117 -1.94 -1.77 -0.73
C LEU A 117 -1.14 -2.64 -1.71
N ASP A 118 0.16 -2.39 -1.88
CA ASP A 118 1.04 -3.22 -2.72
C ASP A 118 1.24 -4.60 -2.07
N ILE A 119 1.51 -4.66 -0.77
CA ILE A 119 1.58 -5.92 -0.01
C ILE A 119 0.26 -6.71 -0.13
N PHE A 120 -0.89 -6.05 0.03
CA PHE A 120 -2.19 -6.69 -0.15
C PHE A 120 -2.38 -7.22 -1.59
N GLY A 121 -1.93 -6.46 -2.59
CA GLY A 121 -1.97 -6.92 -3.98
C GLY A 121 -1.13 -8.16 -4.25
N LEU A 122 0.05 -8.26 -3.62
CA LEU A 122 0.91 -9.45 -3.72
C LEU A 122 0.32 -10.68 -3.02
N ARG A 123 -0.48 -10.45 -1.97
CA ARG A 123 -1.03 -11.52 -1.13
C ARG A 123 -2.42 -11.98 -1.52
N ALA A 124 -3.17 -11.16 -2.25
CA ALA A 124 -4.52 -11.47 -2.68
C ALA A 124 -4.50 -12.65 -3.66
N THR A 125 -5.03 -13.82 -3.25
CA THR A 125 -5.09 -15.03 -4.07
C THR A 125 -6.46 -15.19 -4.72
N THR A 126 -7.54 -14.89 -4.00
CA THR A 126 -8.89 -15.01 -4.51
C THR A 126 -9.27 -13.89 -5.47
N TYR A 127 -10.23 -14.17 -6.33
CA TYR A 127 -10.77 -13.17 -7.26
C TYR A 127 -11.40 -11.97 -6.53
N GLU A 128 -12.12 -12.24 -5.44
CA GLU A 128 -12.77 -11.21 -4.64
C GLU A 128 -11.72 -10.32 -3.96
N ALA A 129 -10.67 -10.91 -3.33
CA ALA A 129 -9.60 -10.17 -2.69
C ALA A 129 -8.84 -9.27 -3.69
N LYS A 130 -8.54 -9.78 -4.89
CA LYS A 130 -7.90 -8.98 -5.95
C LYS A 130 -8.75 -7.77 -6.34
N LEU A 131 -10.07 -7.94 -6.49
CA LEU A 131 -10.97 -6.84 -6.79
C LEU A 131 -11.06 -5.83 -5.65
N GLN A 132 -11.05 -6.28 -4.39
CA GLN A 132 -11.06 -5.39 -3.21
C GLN A 132 -9.81 -4.54 -3.14
N VAL A 133 -8.63 -5.13 -3.37
CA VAL A 133 -7.36 -4.39 -3.39
C VAL A 133 -7.32 -3.41 -4.55
N GLU A 134 -7.77 -3.82 -5.75
CA GLU A 134 -7.84 -2.94 -6.91
C GLU A 134 -8.78 -1.75 -6.65
N LEU A 135 -9.95 -2.01 -6.05
CA LEU A 135 -10.88 -0.95 -5.64
C LEU A 135 -10.22 0.03 -4.66
N ALA A 136 -9.58 -0.48 -3.61
CA ALA A 136 -8.91 0.35 -2.62
C ALA A 136 -7.80 1.21 -3.24
N ARG A 137 -7.01 0.66 -4.17
CA ARG A 137 -6.00 1.41 -4.93
C ARG A 137 -6.59 2.56 -5.74
N LEU A 138 -7.67 2.30 -6.47
CA LEU A 138 -8.32 3.32 -7.29
C LEU A 138 -8.98 4.40 -6.43
N GLU A 139 -9.65 4.02 -5.34
CA GLU A 139 -10.25 4.95 -4.39
C GLU A 139 -9.18 5.82 -3.70
N TYR A 140 -8.01 5.26 -3.42
CA TYR A 140 -6.88 5.99 -2.87
C TYR A 140 -6.22 6.95 -3.88
N GLN A 141 -6.17 6.58 -5.15
CA GLN A 141 -5.60 7.42 -6.22
C GLN A 141 -6.52 8.57 -6.62
N LEU A 142 -7.84 8.37 -6.60
CA LEU A 142 -8.82 9.34 -7.08
C LEU A 142 -8.70 10.74 -6.45
N PRO A 143 -8.65 10.91 -5.10
CA PRO A 143 -8.47 12.23 -4.48
C PRO A 143 -7.08 12.83 -4.76
N ARG A 144 -6.07 12.00 -5.00
CA ARG A 144 -4.71 12.46 -5.33
C ARG A 144 -4.61 13.10 -6.70
N LEU A 145 -5.38 12.66 -7.68
CA LEU A 145 -5.53 13.36 -8.96
C LEU A 145 -6.19 14.73 -8.79
N LEU A 146 -7.14 14.87 -7.85
CA LEU A 146 -7.84 16.14 -7.61
C LEU A 146 -6.95 17.21 -6.96
N GLY A 147 -5.95 16.81 -6.17
CA GLY A 147 -4.98 17.74 -5.57
C GLY A 147 -4.09 18.46 -6.59
N ILE A 148 -4.08 18.03 -7.86
CA ILE A 148 -3.29 18.62 -8.94
C ILE A 148 -3.99 19.86 -9.52
N ASP A 149 -5.31 20.03 -9.33
CA ASP A 149 -6.12 21.12 -9.89
C ASP A 149 -5.72 22.52 -9.41
N GLY A 150 -5.06 22.63 -8.25
CA GLY A 150 -4.66 23.94 -7.69
C GLY A 150 -3.65 24.72 -8.55
N TRP A 151 -2.91 24.06 -9.44
CA TRP A 151 -1.88 24.70 -10.27
C TRP A 151 -2.30 24.96 -11.72
N SER A 152 -3.36 24.32 -12.15
CA SER A 152 -3.93 24.51 -13.50
C SER A 152 -4.58 25.89 -13.66
N ARG A 153 -4.92 26.55 -12.55
CA ARG A 153 -5.60 27.85 -12.54
C ARG A 153 -4.73 29.05 -12.88
N THR A 154 -3.41 28.88 -12.98
CA THR A 154 -2.48 30.01 -13.18
C THR A 154 -2.25 30.37 -14.65
N GLY A 155 -2.87 29.71 -15.61
CA GLY A 155 -2.63 29.94 -17.05
C GLY A 155 -3.86 30.17 -17.92
N GLY A 156 -5.07 30.16 -17.37
CA GLY A 156 -6.30 30.36 -18.15
C GLY A 156 -7.09 31.58 -17.67
N GLY A 157 -7.51 32.46 -18.59
CA GLY A 157 -8.46 33.55 -18.30
C GLY A 157 -9.80 33.02 -17.79
N ILE A 158 -10.62 33.90 -17.20
CA ILE A 158 -11.95 33.59 -16.68
C ILE A 158 -12.78 32.92 -17.78
N GLY A 159 -13.10 31.61 -17.62
CA GLY A 159 -13.99 30.86 -18.51
C GLY A 159 -13.34 29.88 -19.49
N THR A 160 -12.01 29.79 -19.59
CA THR A 160 -11.33 28.80 -20.45
C THR A 160 -10.65 27.69 -19.60
N ARG A 161 -11.13 26.44 -19.76
CA ARG A 161 -10.45 25.27 -19.21
C ARG A 161 -9.16 25.04 -20.00
N GLY A 162 -8.02 25.06 -19.31
CA GLY A 162 -6.72 24.74 -19.92
C GLY A 162 -6.63 23.26 -20.36
N PRO A 163 -5.75 22.94 -21.33
CA PRO A 163 -5.55 21.55 -21.80
C PRO A 163 -5.22 20.57 -20.66
N GLY A 164 -4.52 21.01 -19.62
CA GLY A 164 -4.21 20.22 -18.43
C GLY A 164 -5.43 19.87 -17.59
N GLU A 165 -6.41 20.77 -17.46
CA GLU A 165 -7.66 20.50 -16.74
C GLU A 165 -8.53 19.46 -17.46
N GLN A 166 -8.55 19.48 -18.79
CA GLN A 166 -9.29 18.50 -19.59
C GLN A 166 -8.69 17.08 -19.42
N ILE A 167 -7.37 16.96 -19.38
CA ILE A 167 -6.69 15.67 -19.19
C ILE A 167 -7.02 15.11 -17.82
N ILE A 168 -6.87 15.91 -16.76
CA ILE A 168 -7.17 15.49 -15.38
C ILE A 168 -8.65 15.11 -15.21
N GLU A 169 -9.56 15.87 -15.77
CA GLU A 169 -10.98 15.55 -15.70
C GLU A 169 -11.32 14.26 -16.49
N THR A 170 -10.64 14.02 -17.61
CA THR A 170 -10.77 12.79 -18.38
C THR A 170 -10.27 11.59 -17.58
N ASP A 171 -9.10 11.69 -16.95
CA ASP A 171 -8.53 10.64 -16.10
C ASP A 171 -9.40 10.37 -14.87
N ARG A 172 -9.92 11.43 -14.24
CA ARG A 172 -10.89 11.30 -13.15
C ARG A 172 -12.15 10.54 -13.56
N ARG A 173 -12.74 10.87 -14.71
CA ARG A 173 -13.92 10.17 -15.23
C ARG A 173 -13.62 8.73 -15.58
N ARG A 174 -12.41 8.45 -16.07
CA ARG A 174 -11.95 7.10 -16.34
C ARG A 174 -11.86 6.30 -15.05
N LEU A 175 -11.16 6.80 -14.02
CA LEU A 175 -11.02 6.12 -12.73
C LEU A 175 -12.38 5.88 -12.05
N LYS A 176 -13.29 6.85 -12.06
CA LYS A 176 -14.64 6.65 -11.53
C LYS A 176 -15.37 5.50 -12.23
N ARG A 177 -15.31 5.44 -13.56
CA ARG A 177 -15.92 4.33 -14.31
C ARG A 177 -15.27 2.98 -14.00
N GLU A 178 -13.97 2.94 -13.74
CA GLU A 178 -13.26 1.73 -13.31
C GLU A 178 -13.72 1.31 -11.91
N ILE A 179 -13.80 2.24 -10.97
CA ILE A 179 -14.34 2.01 -9.61
C ILE A 179 -15.75 1.43 -9.69
N ASP A 180 -16.65 2.02 -10.47
CA ASP A 180 -18.03 1.55 -10.59
C ASP A 180 -18.09 0.13 -11.18
N LYS A 181 -17.27 -0.18 -12.19
CA LYS A 181 -17.16 -1.54 -12.75
C LYS A 181 -16.66 -2.57 -11.75
N ILE A 182 -15.69 -2.19 -10.92
CA ILE A 182 -15.15 -3.12 -9.90
C ILE A 182 -16.19 -3.34 -8.80
N LYS A 183 -16.90 -2.29 -8.36
CA LYS A 183 -18.01 -2.42 -7.41
C LYS A 183 -19.10 -3.37 -7.92
N GLU A 184 -19.46 -3.27 -9.19
CA GLU A 184 -20.42 -4.18 -9.81
C GLU A 184 -19.92 -5.64 -9.83
N LYS A 185 -18.62 -5.86 -10.14
CA LYS A 185 -18.01 -7.20 -10.10
C LYS A 185 -17.99 -7.78 -8.68
N LEU A 186 -17.65 -6.94 -7.68
CA LEU A 186 -17.65 -7.34 -6.26
C LEU A 186 -19.06 -7.73 -5.79
N GLU A 187 -20.07 -6.97 -6.18
CA GLU A 187 -21.46 -7.30 -5.83
C GLU A 187 -21.90 -8.66 -6.45
N LYS A 188 -21.47 -8.94 -7.68
CA LYS A 188 -21.72 -10.25 -8.32
C LYS A 188 -20.98 -11.38 -7.59
N ALA A 189 -19.71 -11.17 -7.22
CA ALA A 189 -18.91 -12.15 -6.48
C ALA A 189 -19.53 -12.44 -5.10
N LYS A 190 -20.01 -11.40 -4.40
CA LYS A 190 -20.70 -11.52 -3.12
C LYS A 190 -21.97 -12.37 -3.24
N ARG A 191 -22.82 -12.11 -4.23
CA ARG A 191 -24.03 -12.90 -4.48
C ARG A 191 -23.71 -14.38 -4.71
N THR A 192 -22.69 -14.68 -5.49
CA THR A 192 -22.25 -16.06 -5.73
C THR A 192 -21.78 -16.73 -4.44
N ARG A 193 -21.03 -16.01 -3.60
CA ARG A 193 -20.58 -16.50 -2.30
C ARG A 193 -21.76 -16.75 -1.36
N ASP A 194 -22.73 -15.82 -1.29
CA ASP A 194 -23.91 -15.94 -0.44
C ASP A 194 -24.76 -17.16 -0.84
N THR A 195 -25.00 -17.39 -2.14
CA THR A 195 -25.68 -18.59 -2.64
C THR A 195 -24.93 -19.88 -2.29
N THR A 196 -23.59 -19.87 -2.37
CA THR A 196 -22.77 -21.03 -1.99
C THR A 196 -22.81 -21.27 -0.48
N ARG A 197 -22.86 -20.20 0.33
CA ARG A 197 -22.98 -20.26 1.78
C ARG A 197 -24.34 -20.82 2.22
N GLU A 198 -25.43 -20.37 1.60
CA GLU A 198 -26.78 -20.89 1.84
C GLU A 198 -26.83 -22.42 1.63
N ARG A 199 -26.29 -22.91 0.50
CA ARG A 199 -26.21 -24.36 0.23
C ARG A 199 -25.41 -25.14 1.27
N ARG A 200 -24.37 -24.54 1.87
CA ARG A 200 -23.59 -25.17 2.96
C ARG A 200 -24.36 -25.19 4.27
N ILE A 201 -25.10 -24.13 4.57
CA ILE A 201 -25.97 -24.07 5.75
C ILE A 201 -27.06 -25.15 5.66
N ASP A 202 -27.68 -25.32 4.50
CA ASP A 202 -28.69 -26.34 4.24
C ASP A 202 -28.15 -27.78 4.36
N SER A 203 -26.82 -27.96 4.20
CA SER A 203 -26.16 -29.27 4.36
C SER A 203 -25.98 -29.72 5.81
N ASN A 204 -26.44 -28.96 6.79
CA ASN A 204 -26.33 -29.25 8.23
C ASN A 204 -24.91 -29.46 8.78
N ILE A 205 -23.90 -28.96 8.07
CA ILE A 205 -22.49 -29.03 8.50
C ILE A 205 -22.18 -27.78 9.34
N PRO A 206 -21.75 -27.92 10.60
CA PRO A 206 -21.41 -26.77 11.44
C PRO A 206 -20.20 -26.02 10.88
N ILE A 207 -20.33 -24.70 10.73
CA ILE A 207 -19.27 -23.83 10.27
C ILE A 207 -18.65 -23.13 11.47
N VAL A 208 -17.33 -23.34 11.68
CA VAL A 208 -16.55 -22.68 12.73
C VAL A 208 -15.53 -21.75 12.10
N SER A 209 -15.48 -20.50 12.54
CA SER A 209 -14.52 -19.51 12.06
C SER A 209 -13.50 -19.15 13.14
N LEU A 210 -12.21 -19.21 12.80
CA LEU A 210 -11.12 -18.73 13.66
C LEU A 210 -10.83 -17.27 13.36
N VAL A 211 -11.05 -16.39 14.35
CA VAL A 211 -10.83 -14.94 14.22
C VAL A 211 -9.78 -14.47 15.21
N GLY A 212 -8.92 -13.53 14.81
CA GLY A 212 -7.89 -12.96 15.67
C GLY A 212 -6.86 -12.18 14.87
N TYR A 213 -5.98 -11.47 15.58
CA TYR A 213 -4.90 -10.68 14.98
C TYR A 213 -3.92 -11.54 14.17
N THR A 214 -3.14 -10.90 13.30
CA THR A 214 -2.00 -11.53 12.63
C THR A 214 -1.04 -12.14 13.66
N ASN A 215 -0.45 -13.29 13.35
CA ASN A 215 0.44 -14.04 14.25
C ASN A 215 -0.19 -14.55 15.57
N ALA A 216 -1.50 -14.48 15.71
CA ALA A 216 -2.20 -15.07 16.89
C ALA A 216 -2.31 -16.60 16.87
N GLY A 217 -1.65 -17.29 15.96
CA GLY A 217 -1.63 -18.76 15.88
C GLY A 217 -2.86 -19.39 15.23
N LYS A 218 -3.72 -18.64 14.53
CA LYS A 218 -4.94 -19.18 13.88
C LYS A 218 -4.64 -20.33 12.92
N SER A 219 -3.68 -20.16 12.03
CA SER A 219 -3.28 -21.18 11.04
C SER A 219 -2.68 -22.41 11.72
N THR A 220 -1.96 -22.24 12.81
CA THR A 220 -1.42 -23.35 13.63
C THR A 220 -2.53 -24.17 14.26
N ILE A 221 -3.56 -23.51 14.82
CA ILE A 221 -4.74 -24.18 15.38
C ILE A 221 -5.49 -24.91 14.26
N LEU A 222 -5.71 -24.25 13.12
CA LEU A 222 -6.39 -24.87 11.98
C LEU A 222 -5.67 -26.12 11.49
N ASN A 223 -4.34 -26.09 11.36
CA ASN A 223 -3.55 -27.24 10.95
C ASN A 223 -3.61 -28.41 11.95
N ARG A 224 -3.74 -28.11 13.24
CA ARG A 224 -3.92 -29.16 14.27
C ARG A 224 -5.33 -29.78 14.29
N LEU A 225 -6.33 -29.08 13.75
CA LEU A 225 -7.72 -29.53 13.66
C LEU A 225 -8.02 -30.23 12.32
N LYS A 226 -7.15 -30.13 11.35
CA LYS A 226 -7.28 -30.78 10.05
C LYS A 226 -6.79 -32.23 10.13
N ASP A 227 -7.48 -33.10 9.38
CA ASP A 227 -6.99 -34.44 9.11
C ASP A 227 -5.78 -34.41 8.17
N GLU A 228 -4.89 -35.39 8.27
CA GLU A 228 -3.62 -35.47 7.49
C GLU A 228 -3.84 -35.44 5.97
N GLU A 229 -5.00 -35.85 5.47
CA GLU A 229 -5.35 -35.84 4.03
C GLU A 229 -5.73 -34.45 3.48
N SER A 230 -5.96 -33.45 4.34
CA SER A 230 -6.54 -32.15 3.94
C SER A 230 -5.51 -31.10 3.49
N GLY A 231 -4.22 -31.44 3.42
CA GLY A 231 -3.13 -30.50 3.10
C GLY A 231 -2.89 -29.45 4.18
N GLU A 232 -1.66 -29.06 4.41
CA GLU A 232 -1.29 -28.06 5.41
C GLU A 232 -1.55 -26.63 4.91
N VAL A 233 -2.06 -25.76 5.79
CA VAL A 233 -2.09 -24.32 5.58
C VAL A 233 -0.72 -23.75 5.94
N SER A 234 -0.14 -22.95 5.09
CA SER A 234 1.15 -22.29 5.34
C SER A 234 1.12 -21.52 6.67
N VAL A 235 2.10 -21.77 7.52
CA VAL A 235 2.30 -21.06 8.79
C VAL A 235 3.62 -20.32 8.70
N LYS A 236 3.57 -19.03 8.41
CA LYS A 236 4.74 -18.17 8.36
C LYS A 236 4.61 -17.07 9.41
N ASN A 237 5.72 -16.74 10.06
CA ASN A 237 5.76 -15.64 11.02
C ASN A 237 5.90 -14.31 10.29
N MET A 238 4.87 -13.93 9.53
CA MET A 238 4.85 -12.73 8.69
C MET A 238 3.58 -11.92 8.91
N LEU A 239 3.69 -10.60 8.79
CA LEU A 239 2.54 -9.70 8.76
C LEU A 239 1.72 -9.96 7.49
N PHE A 240 0.40 -10.02 7.63
CA PHE A 240 -0.56 -10.17 6.52
C PHE A 240 -0.40 -11.43 5.65
N GLU A 241 -0.12 -12.59 6.25
CA GLU A 241 0.05 -13.83 5.48
C GLU A 241 -1.22 -14.29 4.76
N THR A 242 -2.39 -14.07 5.34
CA THR A 242 -3.69 -14.45 4.76
C THR A 242 -4.63 -13.26 4.68
N LEU A 243 -5.13 -13.00 3.48
CA LEU A 243 -6.13 -11.96 3.16
C LEU A 243 -7.46 -12.54 2.71
N ASP A 244 -7.55 -13.86 2.56
CA ASP A 244 -8.73 -14.56 2.05
C ASP A 244 -9.64 -15.06 3.17
#